data_ed52be4ae5bdcfada1414d51dba61e13
#
_entry.id   ed52be4ae5bdcfada1414d51dba61e13
#
_cell.length_a   1.000
_cell.length_b   1.000
_cell.length_c   1.000
_cell.angle_alpha   90.00
_cell.angle_beta   90.00
_cell.angle_gamma   90.00
#
_symmetry.space_group_name_H-M   'P 1'
#
loop_
_entity.id
_entity.type
_entity.pdbx_description
1 polymer ?
#
loop_
_entity_poly.entity_id
_entity_poly.type
_entity_poly.pdbx_seq_one_letter_code
_entity_poly.pdbx_strand_id
1 'polypeptide(L)'
;MVINGDLQMFKKLIYLMVLFQTLEVTAYCHTGNPTASGVMPQEGMCAADYINGQLAPFGTKIILPDGRTLTVTDRFGAGHNNCVDIFLNSEAECWKWGRRYLKCNVEYP
;
A
#
# COMPACT_ATOMS: atom_id res chain seq x y z
N MET A 1 10.96 -21.96 -32.05
CA MET A 1 9.94 -20.95 -32.29
C MET A 1 9.14 -20.74 -31.01
N VAL A 2 9.01 -19.53 -30.57
CA VAL A 2 8.19 -19.21 -29.38
C VAL A 2 6.74 -19.18 -29.82
N ILE A 3 5.90 -19.98 -29.16
CA ILE A 3 4.45 -19.94 -29.38
C ILE A 3 3.84 -18.82 -28.58
N ASN A 4 2.70 -18.30 -29.04
CA ASN A 4 2.04 -17.16 -28.39
C ASN A 4 1.72 -17.39 -26.90
N GLY A 5 1.39 -18.64 -26.51
CA GLY A 5 1.08 -18.99 -25.13
C GLY A 5 2.27 -18.82 -24.21
N ASP A 6 3.48 -19.22 -24.64
CA ASP A 6 4.70 -19.08 -23.85
C ASP A 6 5.08 -17.61 -23.66
N LEU A 7 4.94 -16.81 -24.71
CA LEU A 7 5.20 -15.38 -24.64
C LEU A 7 4.23 -14.67 -23.68
N GLN A 8 2.95 -15.03 -23.73
CA GLN A 8 1.96 -14.46 -22.83
C GLN A 8 2.21 -14.85 -21.37
N MET A 9 2.60 -16.09 -21.12
CA MET A 9 2.97 -16.55 -19.77
C MET A 9 4.17 -15.79 -19.24
N PHE A 10 5.20 -15.59 -20.05
CA PHE A 10 6.39 -14.83 -19.67
C PHE A 10 6.06 -13.39 -19.33
N LYS A 11 5.24 -12.72 -20.15
CA LYS A 11 4.77 -11.35 -19.87
C LYS A 11 3.99 -11.27 -18.56
N LYS A 12 3.14 -12.26 -18.30
CA LYS A 12 2.36 -12.34 -17.06
C LYS A 12 3.25 -12.48 -15.84
N LEU A 13 4.29 -13.30 -15.90
CA LEU A 13 5.25 -13.47 -14.81
C LEU A 13 6.00 -12.17 -14.53
N ILE A 14 6.47 -11.48 -15.56
CA ILE A 14 7.15 -10.18 -15.40
C ILE A 14 6.22 -9.16 -14.79
N TYR A 15 4.97 -9.08 -15.25
CA TYR A 15 3.97 -8.16 -14.72
C TYR A 15 3.73 -8.41 -13.23
N LEU A 16 3.55 -9.67 -12.81
CA LEU A 16 3.38 -10.01 -11.39
C LEU A 16 4.61 -9.65 -10.56
N MET A 17 5.82 -9.87 -11.07
CA MET A 17 7.05 -9.51 -10.36
C MET A 17 7.17 -8.00 -10.17
N VAL A 18 6.77 -7.21 -11.17
CA VAL A 18 6.81 -5.74 -11.09
C VAL A 18 5.76 -5.19 -10.11
N LEU A 19 4.63 -5.87 -9.94
CA LEU A 19 3.57 -5.44 -9.04
C LEU A 19 3.88 -5.67 -7.56
N PHE A 20 4.78 -6.61 -7.24
CA PHE A 20 5.17 -6.85 -5.86
C PHE A 20 6.27 -5.90 -5.44
N GLN A 21 6.02 -5.16 -4.35
CA GLN A 21 6.96 -4.21 -3.77
C GLN A 21 7.17 -4.54 -2.29
N THR A 22 8.41 -4.46 -1.84
CA THR A 22 8.67 -4.47 -0.39
C THR A 22 8.41 -3.07 0.15
N LEU A 23 7.44 -2.98 1.03
CA LEU A 23 7.05 -1.73 1.67
C LEU A 23 7.31 -1.80 3.18
N GLU A 24 7.72 -0.67 3.73
CA GLU A 24 7.78 -0.50 5.18
C GLU A 24 6.38 -0.12 5.65
N VAL A 25 5.76 -0.98 6.46
CA VAL A 25 4.38 -0.81 6.89
C VAL A 25 4.32 -0.56 8.38
N THR A 26 3.90 0.62 8.74
CA THR A 26 3.64 1.06 10.12
C THR A 26 2.13 1.20 10.32
N ALA A 27 1.70 1.63 11.50
CA ALA A 27 0.28 1.80 11.79
C ALA A 27 0.02 3.06 12.61
N TYR A 28 -1.12 3.67 12.38
CA TYR A 28 -1.60 4.82 13.15
C TYR A 28 -3.08 4.62 13.51
N CYS A 29 -3.53 5.35 14.51
CA CYS A 29 -4.93 5.32 14.92
C CYS A 29 -5.53 6.74 14.94
N HIS A 30 -6.65 6.93 15.61
CA HIS A 30 -7.43 8.16 15.59
C HIS A 30 -6.62 9.43 15.82
N THR A 31 -6.66 10.33 14.85
CA THR A 31 -6.03 11.66 14.93
C THR A 31 -7.04 12.76 15.25
N GLY A 32 -8.35 12.47 15.12
CA GLY A 32 -9.42 13.47 15.21
C GLY A 32 -9.61 14.32 13.97
N ASN A 33 -8.80 14.10 12.92
CA ASN A 33 -8.79 14.91 11.71
C ASN A 33 -9.10 14.06 10.47
N PRO A 34 -9.67 14.66 9.41
CA PRO A 34 -9.78 13.99 8.11
C PRO A 34 -8.42 13.67 7.53
N THR A 35 -8.37 12.65 6.66
CA THR A 35 -7.20 12.35 5.83
C THR A 35 -6.98 13.45 4.79
N ALA A 36 -5.84 13.44 4.12
CA ALA A 36 -5.52 14.40 3.08
C ALA A 36 -6.51 14.39 1.91
N SER A 37 -7.18 13.26 1.67
CA SER A 37 -8.24 13.16 0.66
C SER A 37 -9.59 13.74 1.13
N GLY A 38 -9.71 14.13 2.40
CA GLY A 38 -10.90 14.74 2.97
C GLY A 38 -11.87 13.78 3.66
N VAL A 39 -11.55 12.48 3.72
CA VAL A 39 -12.39 11.48 4.40
C VAL A 39 -11.84 11.18 5.80
N MET A 40 -12.71 10.81 6.72
CA MET A 40 -12.26 10.40 8.06
C MET A 40 -11.58 9.04 7.98
N PRO A 41 -10.46 8.84 8.71
CA PRO A 41 -9.75 7.57 8.71
C PRO A 41 -10.63 6.43 9.22
N GLN A 42 -10.56 5.30 8.55
CA GLN A 42 -11.23 4.05 8.93
C GLN A 42 -10.34 2.88 8.56
N GLU A 43 -10.62 1.71 9.13
CA GLU A 43 -9.96 0.47 8.69
C GLU A 43 -10.13 0.27 7.19
N GLY A 44 -9.10 -0.21 6.54
CA GLY A 44 -9.03 -0.32 5.10
C GLY A 44 -8.43 0.89 4.41
N MET A 45 -8.03 1.91 5.16
CA MET A 45 -7.34 3.10 4.65
C MET A 45 -5.88 3.13 5.08
N CYS A 46 -5.07 3.80 4.29
CA CYS A 46 -3.65 4.00 4.62
C CYS A 46 -3.15 5.35 4.08
N ALA A 47 -2.02 5.76 4.64
CA ALA A 47 -1.23 6.87 4.12
C ALA A 47 -0.06 6.35 3.30
N ALA A 48 0.22 6.99 2.19
CA ALA A 48 1.40 6.74 1.37
C ALA A 48 1.71 7.99 0.56
N ASP A 49 3.01 8.23 0.29
CA ASP A 49 3.42 9.32 -0.59
C ASP A 49 3.88 8.74 -1.93
N TYR A 50 5.04 8.11 -1.98
CA TYR A 50 5.61 7.53 -3.20
C TYR A 50 5.80 6.04 -3.05
N ILE A 51 5.59 5.33 -4.14
CA ILE A 51 5.89 3.91 -4.24
C ILE A 51 6.76 3.72 -5.47
N ASN A 52 7.93 3.14 -5.27
CA ASN A 52 8.93 2.95 -6.31
C ASN A 52 9.23 4.26 -7.06
N GLY A 53 9.33 5.36 -6.32
CA GLY A 53 9.64 6.68 -6.85
C GLY A 53 8.50 7.41 -7.55
N GLN A 54 7.32 6.84 -7.57
CA GLN A 54 6.13 7.44 -8.20
C GLN A 54 5.09 7.79 -7.14
N LEU A 55 4.46 8.95 -7.29
CA LEU A 55 3.36 9.34 -6.42
C LEU A 55 2.26 8.27 -6.47
N ALA A 56 1.82 7.81 -5.30
CA ALA A 56 0.68 6.91 -5.19
C ALA A 56 -0.60 7.75 -5.13
N PRO A 57 -1.38 7.82 -6.21
CA PRO A 57 -2.62 8.61 -6.19
C PRO A 57 -3.59 8.11 -5.13
N PHE A 58 -4.47 8.98 -4.64
CA PHE A 58 -5.57 8.54 -3.82
C PHE A 58 -6.41 7.51 -4.59
N GLY A 59 -6.78 6.43 -3.92
CA GLY A 59 -7.45 5.31 -4.57
C GLY A 59 -6.51 4.16 -4.95
N THR A 60 -5.19 4.36 -4.89
CA THR A 60 -4.22 3.27 -5.04
C THR A 60 -4.48 2.23 -3.96
N LYS A 61 -4.48 0.96 -4.35
CA LYS A 61 -4.71 -0.16 -3.43
C LYS A 61 -3.41 -0.85 -3.09
N ILE A 62 -3.19 -1.06 -1.81
CA ILE A 62 -2.05 -1.80 -1.27
C ILE A 62 -2.59 -3.09 -0.72
N ILE A 63 -2.17 -4.22 -1.28
CA ILE A 63 -2.63 -5.54 -0.85
C ILE A 63 -1.51 -6.20 -0.06
N LEU A 64 -1.77 -6.41 1.22
CA LEU A 64 -0.80 -7.04 2.14
C LEU A 64 -0.75 -8.55 1.92
N PRO A 65 0.37 -9.21 2.33
CA PRO A 65 0.47 -10.67 2.21
C PRO A 65 -0.59 -11.44 3.00
N ASP A 66 -1.19 -10.83 4.02
CA ASP A 66 -2.28 -11.44 4.80
C ASP A 66 -3.66 -11.30 4.14
N GLY A 67 -3.72 -10.69 2.95
CA GLY A 67 -4.95 -10.52 2.19
C GLY A 67 -5.69 -9.20 2.42
N ARG A 68 -5.26 -8.37 3.38
CA ARG A 68 -5.88 -7.05 3.58
C ARG A 68 -5.65 -6.18 2.35
N THR A 69 -6.69 -5.49 1.92
CA THR A 69 -6.62 -4.47 0.88
C THR A 69 -6.80 -3.11 1.52
N LEU A 70 -5.81 -2.24 1.33
CA LEU A 70 -5.80 -0.90 1.90
C LEU A 70 -5.89 0.11 0.76
N THR A 71 -6.69 1.14 0.94
CA THR A 71 -6.83 2.22 -0.04
C THR A 71 -6.07 3.44 0.44
N VAL A 72 -5.22 3.98 -0.41
CA VAL A 72 -4.47 5.21 -0.12
C VAL A 72 -5.44 6.39 -0.11
N THR A 73 -5.61 7.00 1.06
CA THR A 73 -6.50 8.17 1.26
C THR A 73 -5.78 9.32 1.94
N ASP A 74 -4.53 9.10 2.35
CA ASP A 74 -3.78 10.07 3.15
C ASP A 74 -2.32 10.14 2.70
N ARG A 75 -1.61 11.13 3.21
CA ARG A 75 -0.19 11.39 2.96
C ARG A 75 0.59 11.47 4.27
N PHE A 76 1.87 11.08 4.21
CA PHE A 76 2.81 11.41 5.27
C PHE A 76 3.13 12.91 5.29
N GLY A 77 3.17 13.51 4.10
CA GLY A 77 3.48 14.93 3.94
C GLY A 77 4.97 15.26 3.79
N ALA A 78 5.86 14.26 3.86
CA ALA A 78 7.30 14.46 3.78
C ALA A 78 7.95 13.76 2.57
N GLY A 79 7.16 13.23 1.64
CA GLY A 79 7.67 12.59 0.42
C GLY A 79 8.32 11.24 0.66
N HIS A 80 7.85 10.47 1.63
CA HIS A 80 8.37 9.14 1.93
C HIS A 80 8.18 8.19 0.75
N ASN A 81 9.21 7.40 0.46
CA ASN A 81 9.16 6.39 -0.61
C ASN A 81 9.09 4.98 -0.03
N ASN A 82 8.20 4.16 -0.57
CA ASN A 82 7.99 2.77 -0.16
C ASN A 82 7.62 2.60 1.31
N CYS A 83 6.92 3.57 1.87
CA CYS A 83 6.39 3.55 3.22
C CYS A 83 4.87 3.63 3.17
N VAL A 84 4.21 2.84 3.99
CA VAL A 84 2.76 2.83 4.13
C VAL A 84 2.42 2.85 5.61
N ASP A 85 1.45 3.68 5.99
CA ASP A 85 0.98 3.79 7.36
C ASP A 85 -0.49 3.37 7.38
N ILE A 86 -0.78 2.18 7.94
CA ILE A 86 -2.14 1.66 7.92
C ILE A 86 -2.94 2.19 9.10
N PHE A 87 -4.23 2.47 8.87
CA PHE A 87 -5.12 2.86 9.95
C PHE A 87 -5.61 1.63 10.71
N LEU A 88 -5.45 1.64 12.03
CA LEU A 88 -6.00 0.65 12.95
C LEU A 88 -6.84 1.36 14.02
N ASN A 89 -7.80 0.64 14.61
CA ASN A 89 -8.81 1.25 15.46
C ASN A 89 -8.34 1.66 16.85
N SER A 90 -7.18 1.17 17.29
CA SER A 90 -6.70 1.46 18.65
C SER A 90 -5.17 1.56 18.72
N GLU A 91 -4.69 2.29 19.74
CA GLU A 91 -3.25 2.35 20.02
C GLU A 91 -2.67 0.96 20.32
N ALA A 92 -3.41 0.12 21.02
CA ALA A 92 -2.97 -1.24 21.33
C ALA A 92 -2.72 -2.05 20.07
N GLU A 93 -3.60 -1.95 19.08
CA GLU A 93 -3.41 -2.60 17.78
C GLU A 93 -2.19 -2.04 17.05
N CYS A 94 -1.98 -0.73 17.07
CA CYS A 94 -0.82 -0.09 16.46
C CYS A 94 0.49 -0.54 17.12
N TRP A 95 0.54 -0.61 18.44
CA TRP A 95 1.71 -1.11 19.17
C TRP A 95 2.01 -2.57 18.81
N LYS A 96 0.98 -3.39 18.71
CA LYS A 96 1.11 -4.79 18.32
C LYS A 96 1.57 -4.94 16.88
N TRP A 97 1.14 -4.06 16.00
CA TRP A 97 1.57 -4.05 14.61
C TRP A 97 3.05 -3.74 14.49
N GLY A 98 3.51 -2.66 15.13
CA GLY A 98 4.88 -2.21 15.09
C GLY A 98 5.29 -1.72 13.71
N ARG A 99 6.46 -2.17 13.26
CA ARG A 99 7.03 -1.84 11.94
C ARG A 99 7.35 -3.15 11.23
N ARG A 100 6.83 -3.31 10.04
CA ARG A 100 7.01 -4.54 9.26
C ARG A 100 7.46 -4.20 7.86
N TYR A 101 8.30 -5.06 7.29
CA TYR A 101 8.72 -4.98 5.90
C TYR A 101 8.03 -6.10 5.16
N LEU A 102 7.05 -5.76 4.31
CA LEU A 102 6.15 -6.71 3.70
C LEU A 102 6.18 -6.60 2.18
N LYS A 103 6.12 -7.74 1.50
CA LYS A 103 5.92 -7.79 0.05
C LYS A 103 4.44 -7.57 -0.23
N CYS A 104 4.13 -6.41 -0.78
CA CYS A 104 2.76 -6.00 -1.07
C CYS A 104 2.54 -5.95 -2.58
N ASN A 105 1.31 -6.19 -2.99
CA ASN A 105 0.87 -5.90 -4.34
C ASN A 105 0.30 -4.48 -4.36
N VAL A 106 0.61 -3.72 -5.42
CA VAL A 106 0.18 -2.33 -5.56
C VAL A 106 -0.65 -2.22 -6.83
N GLU A 107 -1.89 -1.76 -6.69
CA GLU A 107 -2.80 -1.53 -7.80
C GLU A 107 -3.13 -0.05 -7.90
N TYR A 108 -2.68 0.57 -8.96
CA TYR A 108 -2.99 1.98 -9.24
C TYR A 108 -4.43 2.13 -9.74
N PRO A 109 -5.08 3.28 -9.46
CA PRO A 109 -6.45 3.50 -9.92
C PRO A 109 -6.57 3.55 -11.43
#